data_181087249289573a13d08c4281a86bf2
#
_entry.id   181087249289573a13d08c4281a86bf2
#
_cell.length_a   1.000
_cell.length_b   1.000
_cell.length_c   1.000
_cell.angle_alpha   90.00
_cell.angle_beta   90.00
_cell.angle_gamma   90.00
#
_symmetry.space_group_name_H-M   'P 1'
#
loop_
_entity.id
_entity.type
_entity.pdbx_description
1 polymer ?
#
loop_
_entity_poly.entity_id
_entity_poly.type
_entity_poly.pdbx_seq_one_letter_code
_entity_poly.pdbx_strand_id
1 'polypeptide(L)'
;MAHIKLPEFEEMSPAIQEKLKPVLKITGNIGEISKLLAIDEKVYMATDAMVQGFLLNETELSYEIKEAIALLISEENGCKMCVGLHKNIAKMLGLSEEKIEEISAGVESMSNHDNEKALLNFCIKASRKDNYKILKEEIDALKDMGWSDVQIIEAVAITGYFNYINTLSNVFGLGE
;
A
#
# COMPACT_ATOMS: atom_id res chain seq x y z
N MET A 1 -15.75 13.32 6.64
CA MET A 1 -16.51 12.29 7.43
C MET A 1 -16.85 11.12 6.50
N ALA A 2 -16.66 9.89 6.93
CA ALA A 2 -16.94 8.72 6.08
C ALA A 2 -18.38 8.76 5.53
N HIS A 3 -18.56 8.39 4.26
CA HIS A 3 -19.85 8.40 3.55
C HIS A 3 -20.80 7.26 3.99
N ILE A 4 -20.31 6.35 4.84
CA ILE A 4 -21.05 5.22 5.38
C ILE A 4 -20.76 5.09 6.88
N LYS A 5 -21.74 4.57 7.66
CA LYS A 5 -21.50 4.30 9.09
C LYS A 5 -20.41 3.22 9.23
N LEU A 6 -19.33 3.56 9.91
CA LEU A 6 -18.28 2.61 10.28
C LEU A 6 -18.65 1.90 11.59
N PRO A 7 -18.46 0.57 11.70
CA PRO A 7 -18.73 -0.15 12.93
C PRO A 7 -17.69 0.19 14.01
N GLU A 8 -18.16 0.21 15.27
CA GLU A 8 -17.25 0.17 16.40
C GLU A 8 -16.74 -1.27 16.63
N PHE A 9 -15.64 -1.41 17.39
CA PHE A 9 -14.98 -2.71 17.57
C PHE A 9 -15.95 -3.79 18.04
N GLU A 10 -16.86 -3.46 18.98
CA GLU A 10 -17.85 -4.37 19.56
C GLU A 10 -18.95 -4.78 18.56
N GLU A 11 -19.17 -4.00 17.51
CA GLU A 11 -20.13 -4.28 16.43
C GLU A 11 -19.57 -5.21 15.36
N MET A 12 -18.24 -5.44 15.34
CA MET A 12 -17.56 -6.29 14.35
C MET A 12 -17.78 -7.78 14.65
N SER A 13 -17.61 -8.63 13.65
CA SER A 13 -17.70 -10.08 13.86
C SER A 13 -16.60 -10.58 14.81
N PRO A 14 -16.84 -11.69 15.55
CA PRO A 14 -15.84 -12.25 16.45
C PRO A 14 -14.51 -12.57 15.78
N ALA A 15 -14.54 -13.01 14.52
CA ALA A 15 -13.33 -13.34 13.75
C ALA A 15 -12.49 -12.09 13.45
N ILE A 16 -13.13 -10.96 13.11
CA ILE A 16 -12.44 -9.67 12.90
C ILE A 16 -11.92 -9.12 14.23
N GLN A 17 -12.74 -9.16 15.28
CA GLN A 17 -12.31 -8.72 16.61
C GLN A 17 -11.04 -9.44 17.06
N GLU A 18 -10.95 -10.76 16.86
CA GLU A 18 -9.76 -11.53 17.23
C GLU A 18 -8.50 -11.04 16.50
N LYS A 19 -8.60 -10.72 15.22
CA LYS A 19 -7.48 -10.16 14.43
C LYS A 19 -7.11 -8.74 14.83
N LEU A 20 -8.08 -7.92 15.22
CA LEU A 20 -7.85 -6.52 15.57
C LEU A 20 -7.48 -6.28 17.03
N LYS A 21 -7.70 -7.24 17.92
CA LYS A 21 -7.31 -7.14 19.36
C LYS A 21 -5.85 -6.72 19.57
N PRO A 22 -4.85 -7.31 18.88
CA PRO A 22 -3.46 -6.88 19.03
C PRO A 22 -3.24 -5.43 18.64
N VAL A 23 -3.85 -5.01 17.51
CA VAL A 23 -3.77 -3.63 17.02
C VAL A 23 -4.36 -2.67 18.04
N LEU A 24 -5.58 -2.94 18.50
CA LEU A 24 -6.28 -2.11 19.50
C LEU A 24 -5.45 -2.00 20.79
N LYS A 25 -4.83 -3.09 21.24
CA LYS A 25 -3.97 -3.10 22.44
C LYS A 25 -2.73 -2.22 22.30
N ILE A 26 -2.14 -2.17 21.11
CA ILE A 26 -0.90 -1.42 20.85
C ILE A 26 -1.21 0.06 20.58
N THR A 27 -2.19 0.34 19.75
CA THR A 27 -2.48 1.68 19.23
C THR A 27 -3.57 2.43 20.00
N GLY A 28 -4.37 1.70 20.79
CA GLY A 28 -5.54 2.25 21.48
C GLY A 28 -6.72 2.59 20.56
N ASN A 29 -6.60 2.35 19.25
CA ASN A 29 -7.63 2.68 18.25
C ASN A 29 -7.60 1.73 17.07
N ILE A 30 -8.74 1.60 16.37
CA ILE A 30 -8.85 0.91 15.08
C ILE A 30 -9.00 1.95 13.98
N GLY A 31 -8.09 1.91 13.00
CA GLY A 31 -8.10 2.83 11.87
C GLY A 31 -9.38 2.71 11.01
N GLU A 32 -9.78 3.82 10.38
CA GLU A 32 -11.01 3.89 9.58
C GLU A 32 -11.06 2.86 8.45
N ILE A 33 -9.95 2.56 7.80
CA ILE A 33 -9.91 1.54 6.75
C ILE A 33 -10.24 0.14 7.29
N SER A 34 -9.74 -0.21 8.47
CA SER A 34 -10.06 -1.48 9.12
C SER A 34 -11.53 -1.55 9.53
N LYS A 35 -12.08 -0.44 10.02
CA LYS A 35 -13.52 -0.32 10.32
C LYS A 35 -14.37 -0.45 9.05
N LEU A 36 -13.97 0.18 7.94
CA LEU A 36 -14.66 0.07 6.65
C LEU A 36 -14.69 -1.38 6.16
N LEU A 37 -13.55 -2.03 6.12
CA LEU A 37 -13.43 -3.43 5.68
C LEU A 37 -14.25 -4.36 6.57
N ALA A 38 -14.34 -4.07 7.88
CA ALA A 38 -15.08 -4.86 8.85
C ALA A 38 -16.61 -4.87 8.64
N ILE A 39 -17.15 -4.03 7.76
CA ILE A 39 -18.56 -4.08 7.36
C ILE A 39 -18.88 -5.41 6.66
N ASP A 40 -17.93 -5.96 5.91
CA ASP A 40 -18.05 -7.28 5.27
C ASP A 40 -16.86 -8.17 5.67
N GLU A 41 -17.13 -9.21 6.46
CA GLU A 41 -16.11 -10.13 6.95
C GLU A 41 -15.30 -10.77 5.82
N LYS A 42 -15.92 -11.08 4.68
CA LYS A 42 -15.23 -11.72 3.55
C LYS A 42 -14.25 -10.75 2.90
N VAL A 43 -14.65 -9.49 2.73
CA VAL A 43 -13.79 -8.41 2.22
C VAL A 43 -12.63 -8.18 3.18
N TYR A 44 -12.91 -8.11 4.49
CA TYR A 44 -11.87 -7.97 5.52
C TYR A 44 -10.84 -9.11 5.44
N MET A 45 -11.30 -10.36 5.47
CA MET A 45 -10.41 -11.53 5.50
C MET A 45 -9.57 -11.65 4.22
N ALA A 46 -10.14 -11.36 3.05
CA ALA A 46 -9.41 -11.35 1.79
C ALA A 46 -8.32 -10.26 1.78
N THR A 47 -8.67 -9.06 2.24
CA THR A 47 -7.72 -7.93 2.34
C THR A 47 -6.62 -8.21 3.36
N ASP A 48 -6.97 -8.74 4.55
CA ASP A 48 -6.00 -9.15 5.57
C ASP A 48 -5.01 -10.19 5.04
N ALA A 49 -5.48 -11.17 4.26
CA ALA A 49 -4.62 -12.16 3.64
C ALA A 49 -3.60 -11.53 2.66
N MET A 50 -3.99 -10.50 1.89
CA MET A 50 -3.07 -9.75 1.04
C MET A 50 -2.05 -8.98 1.88
N VAL A 51 -2.49 -8.28 2.93
CA VAL A 51 -1.62 -7.53 3.85
C VAL A 51 -0.58 -8.45 4.49
N GLN A 52 -1.01 -9.59 5.03
CA GLN A 52 -0.12 -10.58 5.63
C GLN A 52 0.81 -11.21 4.59
N GLY A 53 0.31 -11.46 3.38
CA GLY A 53 1.04 -12.18 2.34
C GLY A 53 2.25 -11.42 1.80
N PHE A 54 2.13 -10.12 1.55
CA PHE A 54 3.19 -9.38 0.87
C PHE A 54 3.51 -7.98 1.43
N LEU A 55 2.77 -7.46 2.43
CA LEU A 55 3.11 -6.17 3.03
C LEU A 55 3.85 -6.30 4.36
N LEU A 56 3.32 -7.09 5.31
CA LEU A 56 3.85 -7.16 6.67
C LEU A 56 4.92 -8.24 6.86
N ASN A 57 4.95 -9.27 6.05
CA ASN A 57 5.97 -10.31 6.14
C ASN A 57 7.24 -9.94 5.37
N GLU A 58 8.38 -10.48 5.80
CA GLU A 58 9.60 -10.47 5.00
C GLU A 58 9.37 -11.24 3.71
N THR A 59 9.66 -10.61 2.59
CA THR A 59 9.50 -11.14 1.26
C THR A 59 10.73 -10.77 0.42
N GLU A 60 10.66 -10.89 -0.91
CA GLU A 60 11.78 -10.56 -1.79
C GLU A 60 12.04 -9.04 -1.93
N LEU A 61 11.06 -8.19 -1.57
CA LEU A 61 11.21 -6.74 -1.56
C LEU A 61 11.46 -6.21 -0.15
N SER A 62 12.34 -5.23 -0.04
CA SER A 62 12.56 -4.51 1.22
C SER A 62 11.33 -3.71 1.64
N TYR A 63 11.16 -3.48 2.94
CA TYR A 63 10.10 -2.62 3.45
C TYR A 63 10.16 -1.19 2.88
N GLU A 64 11.37 -0.67 2.63
CA GLU A 64 11.55 0.65 2.00
C GLU A 64 10.91 0.69 0.61
N ILE A 65 11.14 -0.30 -0.23
CA ILE A 65 10.52 -0.39 -1.58
C ILE A 65 8.99 -0.56 -1.47
N LYS A 66 8.51 -1.38 -0.53
CA LYS A 66 7.07 -1.56 -0.31
C LYS A 66 6.38 -0.25 0.10
N GLU A 67 6.97 0.49 1.03
CA GLU A 67 6.45 1.80 1.45
C GLU A 67 6.58 2.86 0.35
N ALA A 68 7.64 2.82 -0.45
CA ALA A 68 7.77 3.69 -1.62
C ALA A 68 6.64 3.43 -2.63
N ILE A 69 6.32 2.17 -2.94
CA ILE A 69 5.17 1.82 -3.80
C ILE A 69 3.87 2.32 -3.15
N ALA A 70 3.68 2.07 -1.85
CA ALA A 70 2.49 2.51 -1.11
C ALA A 70 2.26 4.02 -1.24
N LEU A 71 3.29 4.81 -0.97
CA LEU A 71 3.23 6.27 -1.02
C LEU A 71 3.00 6.77 -2.45
N LEU A 72 3.82 6.33 -3.41
CA LEU A 72 3.72 6.78 -4.80
C LEU A 72 2.35 6.48 -5.42
N ILE A 73 1.82 5.28 -5.21
CA ILE A 73 0.50 4.91 -5.77
C ILE A 73 -0.62 5.64 -5.03
N SER A 74 -0.49 5.89 -3.73
CA SER A 74 -1.49 6.64 -2.97
C SER A 74 -1.51 8.12 -3.33
N GLU A 75 -0.34 8.73 -3.64
CA GLU A 75 -0.24 10.09 -4.18
C GLU A 75 -0.88 10.17 -5.59
N GLU A 76 -0.53 9.26 -6.51
CA GLU A 76 -1.13 9.19 -7.85
C GLU A 76 -2.67 9.04 -7.81
N ASN A 77 -3.18 8.28 -6.85
CA ASN A 77 -4.61 8.04 -6.66
C ASN A 77 -5.31 9.11 -5.80
N GLY A 78 -4.58 10.10 -5.27
CA GLY A 78 -5.11 11.16 -4.42
C GLY A 78 -5.69 10.67 -3.09
N CYS A 79 -5.22 9.54 -2.54
CA CYS A 79 -5.69 9.00 -1.27
C CYS A 79 -4.97 9.63 -0.08
N LYS A 80 -5.45 10.78 0.38
CA LYS A 80 -4.84 11.52 1.51
C LYS A 80 -4.71 10.68 2.78
N MET A 81 -5.73 9.88 3.11
CA MET A 81 -5.69 8.99 4.26
C MET A 81 -4.57 7.95 4.14
N CYS A 82 -4.44 7.34 2.96
CA CYS A 82 -3.41 6.32 2.72
C CYS A 82 -2.01 6.94 2.76
N VAL A 83 -1.81 8.09 2.13
CA VAL A 83 -0.54 8.84 2.21
C VAL A 83 -0.16 9.13 3.66
N GLY A 84 -1.09 9.71 4.45
CA GLY A 84 -0.84 10.01 5.86
C GLY A 84 -0.50 8.77 6.69
N LEU A 85 -1.21 7.66 6.47
CA LEU A 85 -0.95 6.39 7.15
C LEU A 85 0.44 5.85 6.80
N HIS A 86 0.79 5.78 5.51
CA HIS A 86 2.06 5.19 5.06
C HIS A 86 3.27 6.08 5.36
N LYS A 87 3.14 7.41 5.42
CA LYS A 87 4.18 8.28 5.99
C LYS A 87 4.50 7.92 7.44
N ASN A 88 3.48 7.64 8.25
CA ASN A 88 3.69 7.22 9.63
C ASN A 88 4.31 5.82 9.74
N ILE A 89 3.87 4.87 8.91
CA ILE A 89 4.46 3.51 8.87
C ILE A 89 5.93 3.59 8.45
N ALA A 90 6.25 4.33 7.40
CA ALA A 90 7.63 4.54 6.94
C ALA A 90 8.54 5.09 8.04
N LYS A 91 8.05 6.08 8.83
CA LYS A 91 8.78 6.58 10.02
C LYS A 91 8.98 5.48 11.07
N MET A 92 7.98 4.68 11.35
CA MET A 92 8.08 3.56 12.31
C MET A 92 9.08 2.49 11.86
N LEU A 93 9.23 2.30 10.54
CA LEU A 93 10.22 1.41 9.93
C LEU A 93 11.63 2.03 9.84
N GLY A 94 11.80 3.28 10.28
CA GLY A 94 13.11 3.94 10.40
C GLY A 94 13.51 4.79 9.19
N LEU A 95 12.62 5.04 8.23
CA LEU A 95 12.90 5.98 7.16
C LEU A 95 12.97 7.42 7.71
N SER A 96 13.95 8.20 7.26
CA SER A 96 14.06 9.60 7.62
C SER A 96 12.92 10.44 7.03
N GLU A 97 12.61 11.57 7.65
CA GLU A 97 11.60 12.50 7.11
C GLU A 97 11.97 12.99 5.72
N GLU A 98 13.26 13.29 5.50
CA GLU A 98 13.79 13.68 4.20
C GLU A 98 13.50 12.63 3.12
N LYS A 99 13.77 11.34 3.42
CA LYS A 99 13.49 10.24 2.50
C LYS A 99 12.00 10.09 2.18
N ILE A 100 11.15 10.24 3.18
CA ILE A 100 9.69 10.17 3.01
C ILE A 100 9.19 11.32 2.12
N GLU A 101 9.73 12.53 2.29
CA GLU A 101 9.37 13.67 1.45
C GLU A 101 9.91 13.51 0.01
N GLU A 102 11.13 12.97 -0.18
CA GLU A 102 11.64 12.61 -1.51
C GLU A 102 10.67 11.66 -2.23
N ILE A 103 10.23 10.58 -1.56
CA ILE A 103 9.28 9.61 -2.13
C ILE A 103 7.96 10.31 -2.48
N SER A 104 7.41 11.13 -1.57
CA SER A 104 6.15 11.83 -1.79
C SER A 104 6.23 12.87 -2.92
N ALA A 105 7.42 13.44 -3.17
CA ALA A 105 7.65 14.35 -4.29
C ALA A 105 7.78 13.63 -5.65
N GLY A 106 7.85 12.30 -5.66
CA GLY A 106 7.92 11.47 -6.86
C GLY A 106 9.30 10.89 -7.14
N VAL A 107 9.34 9.88 -8.00
CA VAL A 107 10.54 9.05 -8.26
C VAL A 107 11.76 9.89 -8.67
N GLU A 108 11.57 10.96 -9.45
CA GLU A 108 12.68 11.82 -9.90
C GLU A 108 13.38 12.56 -8.74
N SER A 109 12.67 12.80 -7.65
CA SER A 109 13.19 13.48 -6.45
C SER A 109 13.95 12.52 -5.52
N MET A 110 13.83 11.22 -5.72
CA MET A 110 14.41 10.22 -4.83
C MET A 110 15.91 10.06 -5.05
N SER A 111 16.64 9.86 -3.95
CA SER A 111 18.09 9.55 -3.92
C SER A 111 18.40 8.06 -4.11
N ASN A 112 17.41 7.24 -4.49
CA ASN A 112 17.56 5.81 -4.72
C ASN A 112 18.45 5.46 -5.93
N HIS A 113 18.90 4.20 -5.97
CA HIS A 113 19.63 3.67 -7.12
C HIS A 113 18.73 3.60 -8.38
N ASP A 114 19.35 3.68 -9.56
CA ASP A 114 18.62 3.71 -10.83
C ASP A 114 17.71 2.50 -11.05
N ASN A 115 18.12 1.31 -10.60
CA ASN A 115 17.30 0.10 -10.68
C ASN A 115 16.02 0.19 -9.81
N GLU A 116 16.11 0.79 -8.62
CA GLU A 116 14.94 1.01 -7.75
C GLU A 116 13.99 2.04 -8.37
N LYS A 117 14.53 3.15 -8.88
CA LYS A 117 13.73 4.14 -9.61
C LYS A 117 13.02 3.55 -10.82
N ALA A 118 13.69 2.66 -11.55
CA ALA A 118 13.10 1.96 -12.70
C ALA A 118 11.92 1.09 -12.28
N LEU A 119 12.06 0.31 -11.19
CA LEU A 119 10.96 -0.51 -10.64
C LEU A 119 9.79 0.37 -10.17
N LEU A 120 10.05 1.46 -9.46
CA LEU A 120 9.02 2.35 -8.95
C LEU A 120 8.27 3.07 -10.09
N ASN A 121 8.97 3.54 -11.11
CA ASN A 121 8.36 4.08 -12.33
C ASN A 121 7.51 3.04 -13.06
N PHE A 122 7.96 1.79 -13.11
CA PHE A 122 7.19 0.68 -13.66
C PHE A 122 5.90 0.44 -12.84
N CYS A 123 5.96 0.48 -11.50
CA CYS A 123 4.79 0.38 -10.63
C CYS A 123 3.77 1.51 -10.88
N ILE A 124 4.23 2.77 -11.01
CA ILE A 124 3.37 3.90 -11.38
C ILE A 124 2.70 3.65 -12.73
N LYS A 125 3.44 3.17 -13.73
CA LYS A 125 2.87 2.81 -15.03
C LYS A 125 1.85 1.68 -14.92
N ALA A 126 2.16 0.64 -14.13
CA ALA A 126 1.29 -0.51 -13.90
C ALA A 126 -0.01 -0.16 -13.15
N SER A 127 -0.01 0.91 -12.34
CA SER A 127 -1.20 1.38 -11.62
C SER A 127 -2.26 2.03 -12.53
N ARG A 128 -1.85 2.52 -13.71
CA ARG A 128 -2.68 3.33 -14.60
C ARG A 128 -3.64 2.46 -15.41
N LYS A 129 -4.75 3.06 -15.85
CA LYS A 129 -5.80 2.38 -16.66
C LYS A 129 -5.32 1.85 -18.00
N ASP A 130 -4.20 2.31 -18.51
CA ASP A 130 -3.60 1.90 -19.78
C ASP A 130 -2.40 0.94 -19.61
N ASN A 131 -2.29 0.27 -18.44
CA ASN A 131 -1.28 -0.71 -18.13
C ASN A 131 -1.21 -1.91 -19.12
N TYR A 132 -2.28 -2.18 -19.85
CA TYR A 132 -2.31 -3.16 -20.92
C TYR A 132 -1.34 -2.83 -22.10
N LYS A 133 -0.79 -1.62 -22.13
CA LYS A 133 0.23 -1.19 -23.10
C LYS A 133 1.66 -1.51 -22.65
N ILE A 134 1.85 -2.03 -21.44
CA ILE A 134 3.17 -2.47 -20.97
C ILE A 134 3.63 -3.63 -21.83
N LEU A 135 4.84 -3.52 -22.37
CA LEU A 135 5.42 -4.49 -23.26
C LEU A 135 6.39 -5.41 -22.51
N LYS A 136 6.68 -6.56 -23.11
CA LYS A 136 7.63 -7.54 -22.57
C LYS A 136 9.01 -6.92 -22.36
N GLU A 137 9.45 -6.06 -23.27
CA GLU A 137 10.75 -5.38 -23.24
C GLU A 137 10.95 -4.52 -22.00
N GLU A 138 9.87 -3.99 -21.42
CA GLU A 138 9.92 -3.21 -20.17
C GLU A 138 10.18 -4.11 -18.96
N ILE A 139 9.63 -5.32 -18.98
CA ILE A 139 9.90 -6.34 -17.95
C ILE A 139 11.34 -6.87 -18.11
N ASP A 140 11.77 -7.13 -19.35
CA ASP A 140 13.14 -7.57 -19.64
C ASP A 140 14.16 -6.51 -19.17
N ALA A 141 13.88 -5.22 -19.37
CA ALA A 141 14.74 -4.14 -18.89
C ALA A 141 14.90 -4.12 -17.37
N LEU A 142 13.83 -4.38 -16.61
CA LEU A 142 13.94 -4.53 -15.15
C LEU A 142 14.79 -5.74 -14.76
N LYS A 143 14.67 -6.84 -15.48
CA LYS A 143 15.47 -8.05 -15.24
C LYS A 143 16.95 -7.80 -15.55
N ASP A 144 17.26 -7.05 -16.61
CA ASP A 144 18.63 -6.63 -16.96
C ASP A 144 19.24 -5.71 -15.87
N MET A 145 18.41 -4.99 -15.12
CA MET A 145 18.79 -4.19 -13.94
C MET A 145 18.90 -5.01 -12.65
N GLY A 146 18.67 -6.34 -12.71
CA GLY A 146 18.85 -7.26 -11.59
C GLY A 146 17.59 -7.64 -10.81
N TRP A 147 16.39 -7.19 -11.24
CA TRP A 147 15.14 -7.59 -10.61
C TRP A 147 14.73 -9.01 -11.05
N SER A 148 14.40 -9.87 -10.09
CA SER A 148 13.85 -11.20 -10.35
C SER A 148 12.38 -11.15 -10.76
N ASP A 149 11.90 -12.21 -11.42
CA ASP A 149 10.48 -12.34 -11.75
C ASP A 149 9.60 -12.30 -10.48
N VAL A 150 10.09 -12.84 -9.34
CA VAL A 150 9.37 -12.83 -8.07
C VAL A 150 9.25 -11.41 -7.52
N GLN A 151 10.33 -10.63 -7.55
CA GLN A 151 10.32 -9.23 -7.10
C GLN A 151 9.40 -8.36 -7.97
N ILE A 152 9.43 -8.54 -9.29
CA ILE A 152 8.58 -7.79 -10.22
C ILE A 152 7.10 -8.12 -9.98
N ILE A 153 6.73 -9.40 -9.84
CA ILE A 153 5.34 -9.78 -9.59
C ILE A 153 4.85 -9.29 -8.23
N GLU A 154 5.71 -9.32 -7.21
CA GLU A 154 5.40 -8.78 -5.88
C GLU A 154 5.16 -7.27 -5.94
N ALA A 155 6.02 -6.50 -6.61
CA ALA A 155 5.85 -5.06 -6.79
C ALA A 155 4.54 -4.71 -7.50
N VAL A 156 4.18 -5.46 -8.55
CA VAL A 156 2.90 -5.28 -9.27
C VAL A 156 1.70 -5.68 -8.40
N ALA A 157 1.82 -6.75 -7.60
CA ALA A 157 0.76 -7.15 -6.67
C ALA A 157 0.51 -6.08 -5.60
N ILE A 158 1.56 -5.50 -5.03
CA ILE A 158 1.48 -4.38 -4.09
C ILE A 158 0.83 -3.16 -4.76
N THR A 159 1.24 -2.84 -6.00
CA THR A 159 0.62 -1.76 -6.79
C THR A 159 -0.89 -1.97 -6.97
N GLY A 160 -1.30 -3.18 -7.35
CA GLY A 160 -2.71 -3.54 -7.49
C GLY A 160 -3.47 -3.45 -6.16
N TYR A 161 -2.86 -3.85 -5.06
CA TYR A 161 -3.42 -3.71 -3.73
C TYR A 161 -3.66 -2.24 -3.37
N PHE A 162 -2.69 -1.32 -3.65
CA PHE A 162 -2.88 0.10 -3.37
C PHE A 162 -3.94 0.73 -4.28
N ASN A 163 -4.06 0.34 -5.53
CA ASN A 163 -5.20 0.75 -6.36
C ASN A 163 -6.55 0.33 -5.74
N TYR A 164 -6.64 -0.90 -5.24
CA TYR A 164 -7.84 -1.42 -4.57
C TYR A 164 -8.15 -0.64 -3.28
N ILE A 165 -7.20 -0.51 -2.36
CA ILE A 165 -7.43 0.09 -1.06
C ILE A 165 -7.66 1.61 -1.14
N ASN A 166 -6.95 2.30 -2.05
CA ASN A 166 -7.16 3.73 -2.31
C ASN A 166 -8.57 3.97 -2.89
N THR A 167 -9.04 3.08 -3.78
CA THR A 167 -10.40 3.17 -4.32
C THR A 167 -11.43 3.10 -3.19
N LEU A 168 -11.31 2.13 -2.28
CA LEU A 168 -12.22 2.03 -1.13
C LEU A 168 -12.15 3.28 -0.25
N SER A 169 -10.95 3.75 0.08
CA SER A 169 -10.77 4.94 0.91
C SER A 169 -11.40 6.18 0.29
N ASN A 170 -11.14 6.43 -0.99
CA ASN A 170 -11.64 7.61 -1.69
C ASN A 170 -13.16 7.57 -1.90
N VAL A 171 -13.71 6.41 -2.32
CA VAL A 171 -15.17 6.26 -2.55
C VAL A 171 -15.96 6.45 -1.26
N PHE A 172 -15.44 5.99 -0.14
CA PHE A 172 -16.12 6.10 1.15
C PHE A 172 -15.69 7.31 2.00
N GLY A 173 -14.88 8.23 1.44
CA GLY A 173 -14.51 9.51 2.08
C GLY A 173 -13.73 9.34 3.38
N LEU A 174 -12.79 8.36 3.43
CA LEU A 174 -11.97 8.17 4.62
C LEU A 174 -10.90 9.26 4.72
N GLY A 175 -10.70 9.80 5.94
CA GLY A 175 -9.71 10.83 6.22
C GLY A 175 -10.14 12.25 5.80
N GLU A 176 -11.42 12.48 5.53
CA GLU A 176 -11.99 13.81 5.24
C GLU A 176 -12.55 14.52 6.49
#